data_0e35716d404cac171937743f8862d583
#
_entry.id   0e35716d404cac171937743f8862d583
#
_cell.length_a   1.000
_cell.length_b   1.000
_cell.length_c   1.000
_cell.angle_alpha   90.00
_cell.angle_beta   90.00
_cell.angle_gamma   90.00
#
_symmetry.space_group_name_H-M   'P 1'
#
loop_
_entity.id
_entity.type
_entity.pdbx_description
1 polymer ?
#
loop_
_entity_poly.entity_id
_entity_poly.type
_entity_poly.pdbx_seq_one_letter_code
_entity_poly.pdbx_strand_id
1 'polypeptide(L)'
;MITNINEYFTTIFYHLHTTHEDVISHQSVRILQMIQKEEEVTVRDIAGLLNISPNTASEHVKKLERHAWVTKERASDDQRKVILHLTVEGLQILKKNSELDEEKLKHALNKLTEQEQQTILQAFRRLSEVAK
;
A
#
# COMPACT_ATOMS: atom_id res chain seq x y z
N MET A 1 8.96 24.53 -5.35
CA MET A 1 9.42 23.24 -4.76
C MET A 1 8.31 22.19 -4.73
N ILE A 2 7.21 22.46 -4.07
CA ILE A 2 6.10 21.49 -3.93
C ILE A 2 5.53 21.08 -5.29
N THR A 3 5.26 22.04 -6.16
CA THR A 3 4.78 21.79 -7.52
C THR A 3 5.75 20.90 -8.29
N ASN A 4 7.04 21.17 -8.17
CA ASN A 4 8.08 20.39 -8.87
C ASN A 4 8.13 18.94 -8.33
N ILE A 5 8.05 18.76 -7.02
CA ILE A 5 8.04 17.41 -6.42
C ILE A 5 6.85 16.60 -6.93
N ASN A 6 5.66 17.22 -6.97
CA ASN A 6 4.46 16.55 -7.48
C ASN A 6 4.56 16.24 -8.98
N GLU A 7 5.11 17.18 -9.78
CA GLU A 7 5.34 16.94 -11.19
C GLU A 7 6.29 15.77 -11.44
N TYR A 8 7.40 15.73 -10.70
CA TYR A 8 8.37 14.65 -10.83
C TYR A 8 7.79 13.31 -10.35
N PHE A 9 7.05 13.33 -9.24
CA PHE A 9 6.37 12.14 -8.73
C PHE A 9 5.40 11.56 -9.77
N THR A 10 4.56 12.41 -10.35
CA THR A 10 3.57 11.95 -11.35
C THR A 10 4.24 11.46 -12.62
N THR A 11 5.35 12.10 -13.04
CA THR A 11 6.14 11.64 -14.20
C THR A 11 6.76 10.27 -13.93
N ILE A 12 7.35 10.09 -12.75
CA ILE A 12 7.92 8.79 -12.33
C ILE A 12 6.83 7.72 -12.35
N PHE A 13 5.70 7.99 -11.71
CA PHE A 13 4.58 7.05 -11.67
C PHE A 13 4.07 6.72 -13.06
N TYR A 14 3.89 7.73 -13.92
CA TYR A 14 3.41 7.55 -15.29
C TYR A 14 4.29 6.58 -16.08
N HIS A 15 5.59 6.71 -15.97
CA HIS A 15 6.54 5.89 -16.74
C HIS A 15 6.87 4.56 -16.08
N LEU A 16 6.86 4.47 -14.76
CA LEU A 16 7.41 3.33 -14.03
C LEU A 16 6.36 2.48 -13.29
N HIS A 17 5.07 2.83 -13.34
CA HIS A 17 4.05 2.03 -12.66
C HIS A 17 3.87 0.67 -13.33
N THR A 18 3.41 -0.30 -12.55
CA THR A 18 3.13 -1.66 -13.04
C THR A 18 1.94 -1.65 -13.99
N THR A 19 2.11 -2.21 -15.19
CA THR A 19 1.03 -2.42 -16.14
C THR A 19 0.45 -3.83 -15.93
N HIS A 20 -0.84 -3.93 -15.58
CA HIS A 20 -1.51 -5.20 -15.32
C HIS A 20 -3.02 -5.05 -15.49
N GLU A 21 -3.73 -6.19 -15.51
CA GLU A 21 -5.18 -6.24 -15.64
C GLU A 21 -5.89 -6.40 -14.29
N ASP A 22 -5.16 -6.66 -13.20
CA ASP A 22 -5.69 -6.91 -11.86
C ASP A 22 -6.01 -5.60 -11.14
N VAL A 23 -7.02 -4.89 -11.62
CA VAL A 23 -7.44 -3.61 -11.06
C VAL A 23 -8.38 -3.83 -9.88
N ILE A 24 -8.08 -3.16 -8.76
CA ILE A 24 -8.94 -3.15 -7.58
C ILE A 24 -9.38 -1.72 -7.28
N SER A 25 -10.44 -1.57 -6.47
CA SER A 25 -10.94 -0.24 -6.12
C SER A 25 -9.92 0.55 -5.29
N HIS A 26 -9.99 1.87 -5.41
CA HIS A 26 -9.15 2.76 -4.60
C HIS A 26 -9.32 2.51 -3.10
N GLN A 27 -10.55 2.28 -2.65
CA GLN A 27 -10.82 1.96 -1.25
C GLN A 27 -10.15 0.65 -0.83
N SER A 28 -10.20 -0.38 -1.67
CA SER A 28 -9.51 -1.66 -1.40
C SER A 28 -8.01 -1.47 -1.28
N VAL A 29 -7.39 -0.67 -2.16
CA VAL A 29 -5.96 -0.34 -2.04
C VAL A 29 -5.67 0.31 -0.69
N ARG A 30 -6.48 1.28 -0.26
CA ARG A 30 -6.27 1.96 1.02
C ARG A 30 -6.38 1.02 2.22
N ILE A 31 -7.35 0.10 2.19
CA ILE A 31 -7.51 -0.92 3.24
C ILE A 31 -6.27 -1.82 3.31
N LEU A 32 -5.86 -2.36 2.17
CA LEU A 32 -4.69 -3.25 2.11
C LEU A 32 -3.42 -2.53 2.53
N GLN A 33 -3.25 -1.26 2.14
CA GLN A 33 -2.11 -0.45 2.58
C GLN A 33 -2.11 -0.23 4.10
N MET A 34 -3.25 0.04 4.69
CA MET A 34 -3.34 0.21 6.15
C MET A 34 -2.91 -1.06 6.87
N ILE A 35 -3.40 -2.22 6.42
CA ILE A 35 -3.03 -3.52 6.99
C ILE A 35 -1.51 -3.76 6.85
N GLN A 36 -0.93 -3.38 5.72
CA GLN A 36 0.51 -3.52 5.47
C GLN A 36 1.36 -2.60 6.35
N LYS A 37 0.94 -1.35 6.51
CA LYS A 37 1.76 -0.28 7.12
C LYS A 37 1.57 -0.13 8.61
N GLU A 38 0.41 -0.49 9.13
CA GLU A 38 0.07 -0.33 10.54
C GLU A 38 0.11 -1.69 11.26
N GLU A 39 0.22 -1.63 12.59
CA GLU A 39 0.19 -2.83 13.43
C GLU A 39 -1.24 -3.06 13.96
N GLU A 40 -1.63 -4.33 14.07
CA GLU A 40 -2.87 -4.73 14.70
C GLU A 40 -4.13 -4.03 14.16
N VAL A 41 -4.29 -4.00 12.85
CA VAL A 41 -5.44 -3.35 12.20
C VAL A 41 -6.72 -4.15 12.40
N THR A 42 -7.78 -3.48 12.83
CA THR A 42 -9.12 -4.03 13.04
C THR A 42 -10.12 -3.44 12.04
N VAL A 43 -11.33 -4.03 11.98
CA VAL A 43 -12.43 -3.48 11.15
C VAL A 43 -12.78 -2.05 11.59
N ARG A 44 -12.72 -1.76 12.89
CA ARG A 44 -12.96 -0.41 13.42
C ARG A 44 -11.94 0.60 12.88
N ASP A 45 -10.67 0.19 12.77
CA ASP A 45 -9.63 1.04 12.19
C ASP A 45 -9.92 1.35 10.72
N ILE A 46 -10.40 0.36 9.97
CA ILE A 46 -10.82 0.55 8.57
C ILE A 46 -12.00 1.53 8.49
N ALA A 47 -12.99 1.39 9.37
CA ALA A 47 -14.13 2.30 9.42
C ALA A 47 -13.67 3.75 9.65
N GLY A 48 -12.72 3.96 10.56
CA GLY A 48 -12.11 5.27 10.82
C GLY A 48 -11.36 5.82 9.62
N LEU A 49 -10.55 4.99 8.97
CA LEU A 49 -9.76 5.38 7.79
C LEU A 49 -10.65 5.87 6.65
N LEU A 50 -11.73 5.17 6.37
CA LEU A 50 -12.63 5.48 5.24
C LEU A 50 -13.78 6.40 5.62
N ASN A 51 -13.92 6.73 6.89
CA ASN A 51 -15.03 7.53 7.43
C ASN A 51 -16.38 6.91 7.06
N ILE A 52 -16.54 5.63 7.35
CA ILE A 52 -17.75 4.84 7.10
C ILE A 52 -18.18 4.13 8.38
N SER A 53 -19.38 3.55 8.37
CA SER A 53 -19.89 2.78 9.51
C SER A 53 -19.09 1.48 9.68
N PRO A 54 -19.02 0.92 10.91
CA PRO A 54 -18.42 -0.39 11.13
C PRO A 54 -19.06 -1.51 10.28
N ASN A 55 -20.37 -1.46 10.07
CA ASN A 55 -21.07 -2.44 9.22
C ASN A 55 -20.60 -2.38 7.77
N THR A 56 -20.46 -1.17 7.22
CA THR A 56 -19.96 -0.97 5.86
C THR A 56 -18.51 -1.42 5.74
N ALA A 57 -17.68 -1.07 6.73
CA ALA A 57 -16.29 -1.53 6.79
C ALA A 57 -16.20 -3.06 6.82
N SER A 58 -17.06 -3.70 7.63
CA SER A 58 -17.14 -5.16 7.71
C SER A 58 -17.49 -5.79 6.36
N GLU A 59 -18.39 -5.19 5.60
CA GLU A 59 -18.75 -5.66 4.25
C GLU A 59 -17.56 -5.55 3.28
N HIS A 60 -16.82 -4.44 3.33
CA HIS A 60 -15.59 -4.31 2.53
C HIS A 60 -14.57 -5.40 2.87
N VAL A 61 -14.35 -5.65 4.16
CA VAL A 61 -13.40 -6.68 4.62
C VAL A 61 -13.84 -8.06 4.19
N LYS A 62 -15.13 -8.39 4.28
CA LYS A 62 -15.67 -9.67 3.80
C LYS A 62 -15.41 -9.88 2.31
N LYS A 63 -15.54 -8.83 1.51
CA LYS A 63 -15.22 -8.87 0.08
C LYS A 63 -13.74 -9.19 -0.15
N LEU A 64 -12.84 -8.58 0.61
CA LEU A 64 -11.40 -8.85 0.52
C LEU A 64 -11.07 -10.28 0.96
N GLU A 65 -11.77 -10.80 1.98
CA GLU A 65 -11.63 -12.19 2.40
C GLU A 65 -12.09 -13.16 1.30
N ARG A 66 -13.20 -12.86 0.61
CA ARG A 66 -13.69 -13.68 -0.50
C ARG A 66 -12.68 -13.76 -1.65
N HIS A 67 -11.89 -12.71 -1.86
CA HIS A 67 -10.80 -12.71 -2.84
C HIS A 67 -9.53 -13.39 -2.30
N ALA A 68 -9.54 -13.85 -1.07
CA ALA A 68 -8.38 -14.44 -0.39
C ALA A 68 -7.20 -13.47 -0.22
N TRP A 69 -7.48 -12.17 -0.13
CA TRP A 69 -6.44 -11.12 0.06
C TRP A 69 -6.21 -10.79 1.53
N VAL A 70 -7.17 -11.07 2.40
CA VAL A 70 -7.13 -10.76 3.81
C VAL A 70 -7.63 -11.96 4.61
N THR A 71 -7.03 -12.19 5.78
CA THR A 71 -7.49 -13.13 6.79
C THR A 71 -7.75 -12.42 8.10
N LYS A 72 -8.58 -13.02 8.94
CA LYS A 72 -8.85 -12.56 10.30
C LYS A 72 -8.23 -13.50 11.30
N GLU A 73 -7.66 -12.96 12.37
CA GLU A 73 -7.09 -13.71 13.46
C GLU A 73 -7.46 -13.05 14.79
N ARG A 74 -7.85 -13.84 15.78
CA ARG A 74 -8.10 -13.32 17.11
C ARG A 74 -6.77 -13.04 17.80
N ALA A 75 -6.69 -11.89 18.49
CA ALA A 75 -5.51 -11.53 19.26
C ALA A 75 -5.27 -12.54 20.38
N SER A 76 -4.01 -12.91 20.62
CA SER A 76 -3.64 -13.88 21.64
C SER A 76 -3.91 -13.38 23.07
N ASP A 77 -3.88 -12.07 23.28
CA ASP A 77 -4.08 -11.41 24.58
C ASP A 77 -5.54 -10.98 24.81
N ASP A 78 -6.34 -10.85 23.75
CA ASP A 78 -7.75 -10.45 23.84
C ASP A 78 -8.57 -11.17 22.77
N GLN A 79 -9.37 -12.16 23.20
CA GLN A 79 -10.22 -12.97 22.32
C GLN A 79 -11.33 -12.17 21.62
N ARG A 80 -11.62 -10.94 22.08
CA ARG A 80 -12.62 -10.07 21.45
C ARG A 80 -12.04 -9.27 20.29
N LYS A 81 -10.71 -9.11 20.28
CA LYS A 81 -9.99 -8.34 19.27
C LYS A 81 -9.66 -9.23 18.09
N VAL A 82 -10.13 -8.83 16.91
CA VAL A 82 -9.87 -9.53 15.64
C VAL A 82 -8.93 -8.67 14.80
N ILE A 83 -7.77 -9.22 14.50
CA ILE A 83 -6.72 -8.55 13.73
C ILE A 83 -6.79 -9.02 12.28
N LEU A 84 -6.64 -8.06 11.37
CA LEU A 84 -6.62 -8.32 9.93
C LEU A 84 -5.17 -8.50 9.46
N HIS A 85 -4.95 -9.49 8.60
CA HIS A 85 -3.64 -9.76 8.01
C HIS A 85 -3.75 -9.89 6.50
N LEU A 86 -2.71 -9.44 5.78
CA LEU A 86 -2.60 -9.70 4.36
C LEU A 86 -2.18 -11.15 4.13
N THR A 87 -2.76 -11.76 3.11
CA THR A 87 -2.25 -13.01 2.55
C THR A 87 -1.11 -12.71 1.58
N VAL A 88 -0.43 -13.76 1.10
CA VAL A 88 0.56 -13.62 0.02
C VAL A 88 -0.10 -13.00 -1.22
N GLU A 89 -1.30 -13.47 -1.56
CA GLU A 89 -2.07 -12.96 -2.70
C GLU A 89 -2.49 -11.49 -2.49
N GLY A 90 -2.88 -11.14 -1.25
CA GLY A 90 -3.21 -9.76 -0.89
C GLY A 90 -2.03 -8.82 -1.04
N LEU A 91 -0.84 -9.25 -0.62
CA LEU A 91 0.38 -8.47 -0.80
C LEU A 91 0.72 -8.29 -2.28
N GLN A 92 0.58 -9.34 -3.08
CA GLN A 92 0.85 -9.29 -4.52
C GLN A 92 -0.08 -8.31 -5.24
N ILE A 93 -1.38 -8.37 -4.99
CA ILE A 93 -2.34 -7.45 -5.62
C ILE A 93 -2.11 -6.00 -5.16
N LEU A 94 -1.75 -5.80 -3.89
CA LEU A 94 -1.41 -4.49 -3.37
C LEU A 94 -0.18 -3.91 -4.07
N LYS A 95 0.88 -4.68 -4.22
CA LYS A 95 2.11 -4.26 -4.91
C LYS A 95 1.82 -3.82 -6.34
N LYS A 96 1.05 -4.61 -7.09
CA LYS A 96 0.69 -4.29 -8.48
C LYS A 96 -0.05 -2.95 -8.58
N ASN A 97 -0.83 -2.58 -7.57
CA ASN A 97 -1.67 -1.39 -7.58
C ASN A 97 -1.05 -0.18 -6.84
N SER A 98 0.09 -0.32 -6.19
CA SER A 98 0.66 0.74 -5.35
C SER A 98 2.15 0.97 -5.52
N GLU A 99 2.90 0.00 -6.03
CA GLU A 99 4.35 0.14 -6.19
C GLU A 99 4.76 0.41 -7.63
N LEU A 100 5.97 0.89 -7.80
CA LEU A 100 6.59 0.97 -9.12
C LEU A 100 7.01 -0.43 -9.57
N ASP A 101 6.98 -0.67 -10.87
CA ASP A 101 7.46 -1.91 -11.46
C ASP A 101 8.96 -2.05 -11.24
N GLU A 102 9.39 -3.17 -10.66
CA GLU A 102 10.80 -3.37 -10.28
C GLU A 102 11.74 -3.33 -11.47
N GLU A 103 11.37 -3.96 -12.60
CA GLU A 103 12.21 -3.97 -13.80
C GLU A 103 12.30 -2.59 -14.44
N LYS A 104 11.18 -1.86 -14.52
CA LYS A 104 11.18 -0.51 -15.06
C LYS A 104 12.02 0.42 -14.19
N LEU A 105 11.89 0.33 -12.86
CA LEU A 105 12.66 1.13 -11.92
C LEU A 105 14.15 0.80 -12.02
N LYS A 106 14.50 -0.47 -12.05
CA LYS A 106 15.88 -0.94 -12.22
C LYS A 106 16.50 -0.39 -13.51
N HIS A 107 15.76 -0.48 -14.62
CA HIS A 107 16.22 0.05 -15.90
C HIS A 107 16.48 1.56 -15.85
N ALA A 108 15.59 2.32 -15.19
CA ALA A 108 15.75 3.76 -15.03
C ALA A 108 16.98 4.08 -14.16
N LEU A 109 17.12 3.38 -13.02
CA LEU A 109 18.26 3.60 -12.10
C LEU A 109 19.59 3.26 -12.75
N ASN A 110 19.63 2.26 -13.63
CA ASN A 110 20.87 1.89 -14.33
C ASN A 110 21.39 2.97 -15.28
N LYS A 111 20.59 3.97 -15.62
CA LYS A 111 21.02 5.13 -16.41
C LYS A 111 21.72 6.20 -15.56
N LEU A 112 21.72 6.04 -14.26
CA LEU A 112 22.27 6.98 -13.29
C LEU A 112 23.57 6.46 -12.68
N THR A 113 24.41 7.36 -12.19
CA THR A 113 25.60 6.99 -11.45
C THR A 113 25.21 6.36 -10.11
N GLU A 114 26.13 5.60 -9.53
CA GLU A 114 25.93 5.01 -8.20
C GLU A 114 25.64 6.08 -7.14
N GLN A 115 26.34 7.22 -7.20
CA GLN A 115 26.10 8.32 -6.28
C GLN A 115 24.71 8.93 -6.44
N GLU A 116 24.24 9.10 -7.68
CA GLU A 116 22.88 9.59 -7.95
C GLU A 116 21.84 8.61 -7.40
N GLN A 117 22.02 7.31 -7.58
CA GLN A 117 21.15 6.29 -7.03
C GLN A 117 21.08 6.38 -5.51
N GLN A 118 22.21 6.52 -4.84
CA GLN A 118 22.25 6.66 -3.38
C GLN A 118 21.57 7.96 -2.91
N THR A 119 21.75 9.04 -3.64
CA THR A 119 21.07 10.31 -3.34
C THR A 119 19.56 10.17 -3.41
N ILE A 120 19.04 9.48 -4.45
CA ILE A 120 17.60 9.21 -4.60
C ILE A 120 17.10 8.35 -3.43
N LEU A 121 17.81 7.27 -3.12
CA LEU A 121 17.43 6.37 -2.02
C LEU A 121 17.34 7.12 -0.70
N GLN A 122 18.34 7.92 -0.38
CA GLN A 122 18.37 8.70 0.86
C GLN A 122 17.24 9.75 0.91
N ALA A 123 16.95 10.39 -0.22
CA ALA A 123 15.88 11.39 -0.29
C ALA A 123 14.50 10.75 -0.07
N PHE A 124 14.22 9.63 -0.73
CA PHE A 124 12.99 8.89 -0.52
C PHE A 124 12.85 8.40 0.92
N ARG A 125 13.91 7.83 1.46
CA ARG A 125 13.94 7.37 2.85
C ARG A 125 13.59 8.51 3.81
N ARG A 126 14.27 9.65 3.67
CA ARG A 126 14.04 10.80 4.57
C ARG A 126 12.62 11.33 4.44
N LEU A 127 12.11 11.46 3.22
CA LEU A 127 10.74 11.91 3.01
C LEU A 127 9.73 10.93 3.61
N SER A 128 9.95 9.62 3.44
CA SER A 128 9.05 8.61 4.01
C SER A 128 9.00 8.63 5.53
N GLU A 129 10.14 8.93 6.18
CA GLU A 129 10.22 9.03 7.64
C GLU A 129 9.40 10.19 8.20
N VAL A 130 9.36 11.31 7.49
CA VAL A 130 8.66 12.53 7.96
C VAL A 130 7.22 12.64 7.44
N ALA A 131 6.82 11.74 6.55
CA ALA A 131 5.48 11.73 5.97
C ALA A 131 4.41 11.14 6.90
N LYS A 132 4.82 10.57 8.01
CA LYS A 132 3.95 9.91 8.99
C LYS A 132 3.12 10.90 9.79
#